data_22477029ff520185210cb0e9cc5df2e9
#
_entry.id   22477029ff520185210cb0e9cc5df2e9
#
_cell.length_a   1.000
_cell.length_b   1.000
_cell.length_c   1.000
_cell.angle_alpha   90.00
_cell.angle_beta   90.00
_cell.angle_gamma   90.00
#
_symmetry.space_group_name_H-M   'P 1'
#
loop_
_entity.id
_entity.type
_entity.pdbx_description
1 polymer ?
#
loop_
_entity_poly.entity_id
_entity_poly.type
_entity_poly.pdbx_seq_one_letter_code
_entity_poly.pdbx_strand_id
1 'polypeptide(L)'
;MKQEALYYTLALLKIEGIGDIMAKKLISHCGSAQEVFQCSAEQLKKIDGVGTILIKNLANKHVFHLAQKELEYITSENIQVS
;
A
#
# COMPACT_ATOMS: atom_id res chain seq x y z
N MET A 1 -4.35 15.03 -3.53
CA MET A 1 -3.43 14.30 -4.37
C MET A 1 -2.32 13.63 -3.58
N LYS A 2 -1.50 14.42 -2.93
CA LYS A 2 -0.38 13.86 -2.16
C LYS A 2 -0.86 12.99 -1.01
N GLN A 3 -1.98 13.34 -0.39
CA GLN A 3 -2.54 12.55 0.71
C GLN A 3 -3.05 11.20 0.22
N GLU A 4 -3.62 11.16 -0.97
CA GLU A 4 -4.07 9.88 -1.52
C GLU A 4 -2.90 8.95 -1.79
N ALA A 5 -1.84 9.47 -2.38
CA ALA A 5 -0.65 8.67 -2.63
C ALA A 5 -0.05 8.17 -1.32
N LEU A 6 0.00 9.02 -0.31
CA LEU A 6 0.52 8.64 1.00
C LEU A 6 -0.38 7.59 1.65
N TYR A 7 -1.70 7.76 1.54
CA TYR A 7 -2.65 6.81 2.10
C TYR A 7 -2.43 5.40 1.53
N TYR A 8 -2.35 5.31 0.22
CA TYR A 8 -2.16 4.00 -0.43
C TYR A 8 -0.78 3.42 -0.15
N THR A 9 0.23 4.28 -0.06
CA THR A 9 1.58 3.82 0.27
C THR A 9 1.61 3.26 1.70
N LEU A 10 0.98 3.96 2.64
CA LEU A 10 0.90 3.48 4.02
C LEU A 10 0.13 2.15 4.10
N ALA A 11 -0.97 2.06 3.37
CA ALA A 11 -1.75 0.83 3.34
C ALA A 11 -0.92 -0.33 2.81
N LEU A 12 -0.15 -0.07 1.76
CA LEU A 12 0.70 -1.09 1.16
C LEU A 12 1.76 -1.58 2.15
N LEU A 13 2.36 -0.66 2.88
CA LEU A 13 3.39 -0.99 3.86
C LEU A 13 2.83 -1.70 5.09
N LYS A 14 1.53 -1.57 5.35
CA LYS A 14 0.89 -2.29 6.45
C LYS A 14 0.60 -3.74 6.13
N ILE A 15 0.70 -4.11 4.87
CA ILE A 15 0.42 -5.49 4.46
C ILE A 15 1.56 -6.39 4.92
N GLU A 16 1.19 -7.46 5.60
CA GLU A 16 2.17 -8.43 6.07
C GLU A 16 2.87 -9.10 4.88
N GLY A 17 4.19 -9.14 4.94
CA GLY A 17 4.98 -9.70 3.87
C GLY A 17 5.48 -8.69 2.86
N ILE A 18 5.04 -7.44 2.96
CA ILE A 18 5.52 -6.38 2.07
C ILE A 18 6.43 -5.45 2.84
N GLY A 19 7.71 -5.44 2.49
CA GLY A 19 8.66 -4.46 2.98
C GLY A 19 8.92 -3.39 1.94
N ASP A 20 9.89 -2.53 2.23
CA ASP A 20 10.21 -1.41 1.33
C ASP A 20 10.57 -1.89 -0.07
N ILE A 21 11.36 -2.95 -0.17
CA ILE A 21 11.82 -3.45 -1.46
C ILE A 21 10.64 -3.99 -2.27
N MET A 22 9.79 -4.78 -1.63
CA MET A 22 8.63 -5.35 -2.32
C MET A 22 7.65 -4.25 -2.70
N ALA A 23 7.43 -3.27 -1.83
CA ALA A 23 6.54 -2.16 -2.13
C ALA A 23 7.02 -1.40 -3.37
N LYS A 24 8.31 -1.12 -3.45
CA LYS A 24 8.87 -0.44 -4.61
C LYS A 24 8.71 -1.28 -5.87
N LYS A 25 8.90 -2.58 -5.75
CA LYS A 25 8.75 -3.49 -6.88
C LYS A 25 7.33 -3.49 -7.39
N LEU A 26 6.37 -3.57 -6.49
CA LEU A 26 4.95 -3.55 -6.85
C LEU A 26 4.57 -2.23 -7.51
N ILE A 27 5.00 -1.13 -6.94
CA ILE A 27 4.71 0.19 -7.49
C ILE A 27 5.34 0.33 -8.88
N SER A 28 6.55 -0.17 -9.06
CA SER A 28 7.23 -0.11 -10.35
C SER A 28 6.47 -0.88 -11.42
N HIS A 29 5.91 -2.03 -11.05
CA HIS A 29 5.15 -2.84 -12.02
C HIS A 29 3.77 -2.28 -12.29
N CYS A 30 3.11 -1.74 -11.28
CA CYS A 30 1.73 -1.30 -11.41
C CYS A 30 1.58 0.19 -11.70
N GLY A 31 2.61 0.97 -11.43
CA GLY A 31 2.59 2.40 -11.68
C GLY A 31 2.51 3.25 -10.44
N SER A 32 1.74 2.84 -9.44
CA SER A 32 1.61 3.56 -8.18
C SER A 32 1.06 2.62 -7.11
N ALA A 33 1.12 3.07 -5.85
CA ALA A 33 0.58 2.26 -4.76
C ALA A 33 -0.92 2.04 -4.92
N GLN A 34 -1.63 3.05 -5.39
CA GLN A 34 -3.06 2.91 -5.65
C GLN A 34 -3.33 1.84 -6.71
N GLU A 35 -2.54 1.83 -7.75
CA GLU A 35 -2.70 0.86 -8.83
C GLU A 35 -2.36 -0.56 -8.39
N VAL A 36 -1.47 -0.71 -7.41
CA VAL A 36 -1.18 -2.02 -6.85
C VAL A 36 -2.44 -2.66 -6.30
N PHE A 37 -3.26 -1.87 -5.60
CA PHE A 37 -4.51 -2.38 -5.04
C PHE A 37 -5.57 -2.64 -6.10
N GLN A 38 -5.44 -2.03 -7.25
CA GLN A 38 -6.38 -2.21 -8.35
C GLN A 38 -5.93 -3.29 -9.34
N CYS A 39 -4.69 -3.74 -9.25
CA CYS A 39 -4.19 -4.79 -10.11
C CYS A 39 -4.92 -6.11 -9.87
N SER A 40 -5.15 -6.86 -10.93
CA SER A 40 -5.74 -8.18 -10.81
C SER A 40 -4.75 -9.16 -10.22
N ALA A 41 -5.27 -10.25 -9.65
CA ALA A 41 -4.42 -11.30 -9.09
C ALA A 41 -3.50 -11.89 -10.17
N GLU A 42 -4.00 -11.99 -11.39
CA GLU A 42 -3.21 -12.54 -12.49
C GLU A 42 -2.00 -11.68 -12.79
N GLN A 43 -2.18 -10.36 -12.80
CA GLN A 43 -1.09 -9.44 -13.04
C GLN A 43 -0.08 -9.46 -11.89
N LEU A 44 -0.57 -9.54 -10.67
CA LEU A 44 0.29 -9.59 -9.50
C LEU A 44 1.13 -10.86 -9.46
N LYS A 45 0.56 -11.98 -9.91
CA LYS A 45 1.28 -13.24 -9.97
C LYS A 45 2.47 -13.21 -10.91
N LYS A 46 2.45 -12.34 -11.90
CA LYS A 46 3.54 -12.21 -12.84
C LYS A 46 4.75 -11.50 -12.25
N ILE A 47 4.55 -10.81 -11.14
CA ILE A 47 5.64 -10.13 -10.47
C ILE A 47 6.45 -11.12 -9.66
N ASP A 48 7.76 -11.12 -9.89
CA ASP A 48 8.64 -12.03 -9.20
C ASP A 48 8.62 -11.78 -7.70
N GLY A 49 8.45 -12.84 -6.93
CA GLY A 49 8.39 -12.75 -5.47
C GLY A 49 6.99 -12.58 -4.92
N VAL A 50 5.99 -12.42 -5.78
CA VAL A 50 4.60 -12.28 -5.34
C VAL A 50 3.93 -13.65 -5.39
N GLY A 51 3.57 -14.17 -4.21
CA GLY A 51 2.88 -15.45 -4.10
C GLY A 51 1.41 -15.28 -3.77
N THR A 52 0.72 -16.41 -3.67
CA THR A 52 -0.70 -16.44 -3.37
C THR A 52 -1.02 -15.77 -2.03
N ILE A 53 -0.17 -15.97 -1.03
CA ILE A 53 -0.38 -15.40 0.30
C ILE A 53 -0.32 -13.88 0.22
N LEU A 54 0.63 -13.33 -0.54
CA LEU A 54 0.78 -11.90 -0.67
C LEU A 54 -0.43 -11.29 -1.38
N ILE A 55 -0.92 -11.97 -2.42
CA ILE A 55 -2.11 -11.51 -3.15
C ILE A 55 -3.32 -11.51 -2.22
N LYS A 56 -3.45 -12.54 -1.40
CA LYS A 56 -4.53 -12.62 -0.43
C LYS A 56 -4.45 -11.48 0.59
N ASN A 57 -3.23 -11.17 1.04
CA ASN A 57 -3.03 -10.07 1.98
C ASN A 57 -3.35 -8.72 1.34
N LEU A 58 -3.05 -8.57 0.05
CA LEU A 58 -3.39 -7.35 -0.67
C LEU A 58 -4.89 -7.15 -0.78
N ALA A 59 -5.66 -8.23 -0.76
CA ALA A 59 -7.11 -8.15 -0.81
C ALA A 59 -7.71 -7.80 0.55
N ASN A 60 -6.93 -7.83 1.62
CA ASN A 60 -7.41 -7.54 2.95
C ASN A 60 -7.59 -6.02 3.12
N LYS A 61 -8.84 -5.61 3.31
CA LYS A 61 -9.17 -4.18 3.40
C LYS A 61 -8.88 -3.57 4.76
N HIS A 62 -8.51 -4.39 5.73
CA HIS A 62 -8.21 -3.88 7.08
C HIS A 62 -7.04 -2.91 7.06
N VAL A 63 -6.10 -3.10 6.14
CA VAL A 63 -4.94 -2.22 6.02
C VAL A 63 -5.33 -0.79 5.69
N PHE A 64 -6.43 -0.60 4.99
CA PHE A 64 -6.92 0.75 4.69
C PHE A 64 -7.35 1.50 5.94
N HIS A 65 -7.95 0.78 6.87
CA HIS A 65 -8.34 1.36 8.15
C HIS A 65 -7.11 1.79 8.96
N LEU A 66 -6.10 0.95 8.98
CA LEU A 66 -4.85 1.25 9.66
C LEU A 66 -4.15 2.45 9.02
N ALA A 67 -4.11 2.48 7.70
CA ALA A 67 -3.49 3.58 6.97
C ALA A 67 -4.21 4.89 7.23
N GLN A 68 -5.53 4.85 7.29
CA GLN A 68 -6.32 6.05 7.54
C GLN A 68 -6.03 6.61 8.92
N LYS A 69 -5.94 5.75 9.92
CA LYS A 69 -5.61 6.20 11.27
C LYS A 69 -4.25 6.85 11.33
N GLU A 70 -3.28 6.25 10.67
CA GLU A 70 -1.93 6.77 10.65
C GLU A 70 -1.86 8.11 9.91
N LEU A 71 -2.60 8.21 8.81
CA LEU A 71 -2.65 9.44 8.05
C LEU A 71 -3.29 10.57 8.86
N GLU A 72 -4.34 10.28 9.59
CA GLU A 72 -4.98 11.25 10.47
C GLU A 72 -4.01 11.74 11.54
N TYR A 73 -3.25 10.83 12.10
CA TYR A 73 -2.26 11.19 13.10
C TYR A 73 -1.19 12.10 12.52
N ILE A 74 -0.68 11.76 11.35
CA ILE A 74 0.35 12.55 10.68
C ILE A 74 -0.19 13.95 10.35
N THR A 75 -1.42 14.01 9.85
CA THR A 75 -2.04 15.29 9.51
C THR A 75 -2.23 16.15 10.76
N SER A 76 -2.67 15.53 11.84
CA SER A 76 -2.85 16.23 13.11
C SER A 76 -1.53 16.78 13.63
N GLU A 77 -0.47 15.98 13.53
CA GLU A 77 0.86 16.41 13.96
C GLU A 77 1.35 17.59 13.14
N ASN A 78 1.13 17.53 11.85
CA ASN A 78 1.54 18.62 10.95
C ASN A 78 0.83 19.91 11.28
N ILE A 79 -0.44 19.83 11.62
CA ILE A 79 -1.23 21.01 11.99
C ILE A 79 -0.66 21.63 13.27
N GLN A 80 -0.27 20.82 14.21
CA GLN A 80 0.28 21.29 15.46
C GLN A 80 1.64 21.95 15.29
N VAL A 81 2.44 21.41 14.39
CA VAL A 81 3.78 21.91 14.13
C VAL A 81 3.72 23.22 13.36
N SER A 82 2.76 23.36 12.51
CA SER A 82 2.60 24.56 11.71
C SER A 82 2.17 25.74 12.56
#